data_1d4dcfffc72d364484ab02b7ffc43764
#
_entry.id   1d4dcfffc72d364484ab02b7ffc43764
#
_cell.length_a   1.000
_cell.length_b   1.000
_cell.length_c   1.000
_cell.angle_alpha   90.00
_cell.angle_beta   90.00
_cell.angle_gamma   90.00
#
_symmetry.space_group_name_H-M   'P 1'
#
loop_
_entity.id
_entity.type
_entity.pdbx_description
1 polymer ?
#
loop_
_entity_poly.entity_id
_entity_poly.type
_entity_poly.pdbx_seq_one_letter_code
_entity_poly.pdbx_strand_id
1 'polypeptide(L)'
;MHIEKLNTIQHNHSLVVIKDTFSVESKRYLTYYDEKWECKLFLNFKTIEEDNENNLIENLSSNLSINRSSIRCEIKGNQVDEKYSVSHKEMRTYNHRLYEVSISNFPKIMRNDNFMLNGKHYYWMSIDDMRKDKEIIKKNLEIVEFVHSHIK
;
A
#
# COMPACT_ATOMS: atom_id res chain seq x y z
N MET A 1 24.30 -26.03 9.47
CA MET A 1 24.81 -24.69 9.74
C MET A 1 23.77 -23.68 9.38
N HIS A 2 23.50 -22.74 10.23
CA HIS A 2 22.35 -21.84 10.09
C HIS A 2 22.68 -20.38 10.24
N ILE A 3 23.90 -20.02 9.92
CA ILE A 3 24.38 -18.64 10.04
C ILE A 3 23.55 -17.71 9.13
N GLU A 4 23.22 -18.16 7.93
CA GLU A 4 22.43 -17.37 7.00
C GLU A 4 21.04 -17.04 7.55
N LYS A 5 20.45 -17.98 8.27
CA LYS A 5 19.14 -17.76 8.89
C LYS A 5 19.20 -16.71 10.00
N LEU A 6 20.31 -16.62 10.72
CA LEU A 6 20.47 -15.64 11.77
C LEU A 6 20.54 -14.21 11.19
N ASN A 7 20.96 -14.09 9.94
CA ASN A 7 21.13 -12.82 9.27
C ASN A 7 20.01 -12.50 8.28
N THR A 8 18.92 -13.25 8.33
CA THR A 8 17.77 -13.03 7.45
C THR A 8 16.64 -12.35 8.20
N ILE A 9 16.26 -11.18 7.72
CA ILE A 9 15.12 -10.42 8.25
C ILE A 9 14.01 -10.45 7.22
N GLN A 10 12.81 -10.78 7.67
CA GLN A 10 11.63 -10.83 6.80
C GLN A 10 10.74 -9.61 7.02
N HIS A 11 10.36 -8.98 5.93
CA HIS A 11 9.43 -7.86 5.92
C HIS A 11 8.18 -8.28 5.15
N ASN A 12 7.11 -8.57 5.87
CA ASN A 12 5.85 -9.01 5.29
C ASN A 12 4.84 -7.87 5.37
N HIS A 13 4.53 -7.29 4.22
CA HIS A 13 3.58 -6.19 4.13
C HIS A 13 2.49 -6.46 3.12
N SER A 14 1.32 -5.96 3.42
CA SER A 14 0.17 -6.01 2.52
C SER A 14 -0.06 -4.62 1.96
N LEU A 15 0.02 -4.51 0.64
CA LEU A 15 -0.28 -3.28 -0.08
C LEU A 15 -1.79 -3.25 -0.33
N VAL A 16 -2.40 -2.12 -0.08
CA VAL A 16 -3.83 -1.93 -0.26
C VAL A 16 -4.06 -0.89 -1.35
N VAL A 17 -4.70 -1.32 -2.42
CA VAL A 17 -5.00 -0.45 -3.56
C VAL A 17 -6.49 -0.16 -3.59
N ILE A 18 -6.84 1.07 -3.31
CA ILE A 18 -8.22 1.56 -3.32
C ILE A 18 -8.40 2.49 -4.51
N LYS A 19 -9.31 2.12 -5.42
CA LYS A 19 -9.60 2.92 -6.60
C LYS A 19 -10.79 3.84 -6.31
N ASP A 20 -10.70 5.09 -6.75
CA ASP A 20 -11.85 5.98 -6.63
C ASP A 20 -12.94 5.56 -7.62
N THR A 21 -14.20 5.78 -7.23
CA THR A 21 -15.36 5.51 -8.08
C THR A 21 -16.12 6.78 -8.42
N PHE A 22 -15.59 7.92 -7.99
CA PHE A 22 -16.25 9.23 -8.16
C PHE A 22 -15.57 10.12 -9.20
N SER A 23 -14.37 9.78 -9.64
CA SER A 23 -13.67 10.51 -10.71
C SER A 23 -14.03 9.90 -12.06
N VAL A 24 -14.32 10.74 -13.05
CA VAL A 24 -14.66 10.29 -14.39
C VAL A 24 -13.50 10.38 -15.37
N GLU A 25 -12.42 11.08 -15.00
CA GLU A 25 -11.34 11.39 -15.94
C GLU A 25 -10.26 10.33 -16.03
N SER A 26 -9.81 9.79 -14.90
CA SER A 26 -8.73 8.82 -14.89
C SER A 26 -8.84 7.91 -13.68
N LYS A 27 -8.20 6.74 -13.80
CA LYS A 27 -8.10 5.83 -12.67
C LYS A 27 -7.12 6.40 -11.65
N ARG A 28 -7.60 6.61 -10.45
CA ARG A 28 -6.77 7.11 -9.35
C ARG A 28 -6.85 6.14 -8.19
N TYR A 29 -5.75 6.09 -7.45
CA TYR A 29 -5.59 5.19 -6.30
C TYR A 29 -5.21 5.99 -5.08
N LEU A 30 -5.65 5.50 -3.91
CA LEU A 30 -5.39 6.20 -2.66
C LEU A 30 -3.96 5.98 -2.20
N THR A 31 -3.27 7.06 -1.91
CA THR A 31 -1.93 7.08 -1.31
C THR A 31 -1.98 7.95 -0.07
N TYR A 32 -0.93 7.87 0.73
CA TYR A 32 -0.75 8.75 1.87
C TYR A 32 0.69 9.20 1.96
N TYR A 33 0.93 10.35 2.57
CA TYR A 33 2.28 10.82 2.80
C TYR A 33 2.87 10.13 4.04
N ASP A 34 3.96 9.41 3.85
CA ASP A 34 4.67 8.73 4.93
C ASP A 34 5.84 9.61 5.40
N GLU A 35 5.76 10.09 6.63
CA GLU A 35 6.77 11.01 7.17
C GLU A 35 8.12 10.35 7.35
N LYS A 36 8.14 9.07 7.68
CA LYS A 36 9.39 8.33 7.86
C LYS A 36 10.16 8.19 6.55
N TRP A 37 9.44 7.89 5.46
CA TRP A 37 10.03 7.76 4.13
C TRP A 37 10.08 9.07 3.36
N GLU A 38 9.37 10.09 3.86
CA GLU A 38 9.22 11.38 3.17
C GLU A 38 8.76 11.19 1.73
N CYS A 39 7.71 10.38 1.56
CA CYS A 39 7.25 9.95 0.25
C CYS A 39 5.79 9.54 0.33
N LYS A 40 5.05 9.73 -0.75
CA LYS A 40 3.69 9.20 -0.88
C LYS A 40 3.76 7.72 -1.19
N LEU A 41 3.03 6.92 -0.44
CA LEU A 41 3.01 5.46 -0.56
C LEU A 41 1.58 4.96 -0.71
N PHE A 42 1.41 3.79 -1.33
CA PHE A 42 0.15 3.06 -1.20
C PHE A 42 -0.08 2.72 0.27
N LEU A 43 -1.32 2.65 0.69
CA LEU A 43 -1.64 2.18 2.02
C LEU A 43 -1.04 0.78 2.18
N ASN A 44 -0.43 0.55 3.31
CA ASN A 44 0.22 -0.74 3.57
C ASN A 44 0.15 -1.05 5.06
N PHE A 45 0.08 -2.33 5.35
CA PHE A 45 -0.02 -2.83 6.71
C PHE A 45 0.81 -4.08 6.85
N LYS A 46 1.31 -4.33 8.03
CA LYS A 46 2.03 -5.57 8.30
C LYS A 46 1.10 -6.76 8.04
N THR A 47 1.59 -7.74 7.29
CA THR A 47 0.83 -8.96 7.03
C THR A 47 0.80 -9.83 8.28
N ILE A 48 -0.37 -10.32 8.63
CA ILE A 48 -0.52 -11.30 9.72
C ILE A 48 -0.81 -12.67 9.13
N GLU A 49 -0.51 -13.73 9.89
CA GLU A 49 -0.63 -15.10 9.39
C GLU A 49 -2.07 -15.57 9.21
N GLU A 50 -2.93 -15.24 10.16
CA GLU A 50 -4.32 -15.68 10.11
C GLU A 50 -5.26 -14.53 9.80
N ASP A 51 -6.19 -14.78 8.87
CA ASP A 51 -7.27 -13.87 8.52
C ASP A 51 -6.78 -12.44 8.21
N ASN A 52 -5.77 -12.37 7.35
CA ASN A 52 -5.16 -11.10 6.98
C ASN A 52 -6.16 -10.14 6.31
N GLU A 53 -7.08 -10.66 5.53
CA GLU A 53 -8.10 -9.82 4.87
C GLU A 53 -8.98 -9.10 5.90
N ASN A 54 -9.42 -9.82 6.93
CA ASN A 54 -10.22 -9.21 7.99
C ASN A 54 -9.40 -8.17 8.76
N ASN A 55 -8.11 -8.44 8.98
CA ASN A 55 -7.20 -7.49 9.62
C ASN A 55 -7.08 -6.21 8.79
N LEU A 56 -6.98 -6.33 7.47
CA LEU A 56 -6.94 -5.17 6.57
C LEU A 56 -8.24 -4.37 6.63
N ILE A 57 -9.38 -5.06 6.60
CA ILE A 57 -10.68 -4.40 6.69
C ILE A 57 -10.83 -3.63 8.02
N GLU A 58 -10.40 -4.24 9.12
CA GLU A 58 -10.42 -3.59 10.43
C GLU A 58 -9.56 -2.33 10.44
N ASN A 59 -8.34 -2.43 9.93
CA ASN A 59 -7.43 -1.29 9.86
C ASN A 59 -7.97 -0.17 8.97
N LEU A 60 -8.52 -0.51 7.83
CA LEU A 60 -9.09 0.47 6.91
C LEU A 60 -10.32 1.14 7.50
N SER A 61 -11.20 0.35 8.12
CA SER A 61 -12.38 0.86 8.78
C SER A 61 -12.01 1.89 9.85
N SER A 62 -11.03 1.56 10.67
CA SER A 62 -10.56 2.43 11.75
C SER A 62 -9.85 3.68 11.21
N ASN A 63 -8.91 3.50 10.27
CA ASN A 63 -8.09 4.60 9.78
C ASN A 63 -8.86 5.59 8.91
N LEU A 64 -9.81 5.09 8.13
CA LEU A 64 -10.57 5.90 7.18
C LEU A 64 -11.97 6.25 7.66
N SER A 65 -12.34 5.78 8.84
CA SER A 65 -13.68 6.00 9.40
C SER A 65 -14.79 5.54 8.46
N ILE A 66 -14.63 4.33 7.94
CA ILE A 66 -15.57 3.71 7.01
C ILE A 66 -16.19 2.48 7.67
N ASN A 67 -17.47 2.25 7.41
CA ASN A 67 -18.14 1.06 7.90
C ASN A 67 -17.51 -0.19 7.26
N ARG A 68 -17.22 -1.20 8.07
CA ARG A 68 -16.63 -2.46 7.60
C ARG A 68 -17.45 -3.11 6.47
N SER A 69 -18.75 -3.03 6.55
CA SER A 69 -19.63 -3.64 5.55
C SER A 69 -19.50 -2.98 4.17
N SER A 70 -18.90 -1.81 4.08
CA SER A 70 -18.64 -1.11 2.83
C SER A 70 -17.32 -1.52 2.17
N ILE A 71 -16.51 -2.32 2.84
CA ILE A 71 -15.16 -2.65 2.39
C ILE A 71 -15.09 -4.10 1.91
N ARG A 72 -14.60 -4.30 0.70
CA ARG A 72 -14.30 -5.63 0.14
C ARG A 72 -12.84 -5.69 -0.22
N CYS A 73 -12.21 -6.82 0.06
CA CYS A 73 -10.79 -7.02 -0.09
C CYS A 73 -10.53 -8.28 -0.92
N GLU A 74 -9.71 -8.17 -1.96
CA GLU A 74 -9.37 -9.29 -2.84
C GLU A 74 -7.88 -9.31 -3.13
N ILE A 75 -7.24 -10.46 -2.94
CA ILE A 75 -5.81 -10.59 -3.24
C ILE A 75 -5.59 -10.61 -4.76
N LYS A 76 -4.61 -9.86 -5.23
CA LYS A 76 -4.30 -9.71 -6.66
C LYS A 76 -2.88 -10.15 -7.02
N GLY A 77 -1.99 -10.24 -6.07
CA GLY A 77 -0.63 -10.61 -6.38
C GLY A 77 0.24 -10.76 -5.15
N ASN A 78 1.45 -11.22 -5.39
CA ASN A 78 2.45 -11.40 -4.36
C ASN A 78 3.82 -11.24 -4.99
N GLN A 79 4.69 -10.49 -4.35
CA GLN A 79 6.07 -10.29 -4.81
C GLN A 79 7.02 -10.51 -3.66
N VAL A 80 8.01 -11.37 -3.89
CA VAL A 80 9.06 -11.64 -2.91
C VAL A 80 10.39 -11.19 -3.48
N ASP A 81 11.08 -10.31 -2.77
CA ASP A 81 12.41 -9.84 -3.12
C ASP A 81 13.38 -10.12 -2.00
N GLU A 82 14.55 -10.63 -2.35
CA GLU A 82 15.63 -10.83 -1.40
C GLU A 82 16.72 -9.82 -1.70
N LYS A 83 17.11 -9.05 -0.69
CA LYS A 83 18.16 -8.03 -0.83
C LYS A 83 19.17 -8.18 0.29
N TYR A 84 20.44 -8.19 -0.09
CA TYR A 84 21.52 -8.21 0.88
C TYR A 84 21.92 -6.78 1.27
N SER A 85 21.89 -6.52 2.55
CA SER A 85 22.33 -5.23 3.08
C SER A 85 23.81 -5.30 3.40
N VAL A 86 24.66 -4.69 2.57
CA VAL A 86 26.11 -4.71 2.76
C VAL A 86 26.51 -4.02 4.06
N SER A 87 25.86 -2.90 4.37
CA SER A 87 26.17 -2.13 5.58
C SER A 87 25.83 -2.88 6.87
N HIS A 88 24.79 -3.71 6.84
CA HIS A 88 24.35 -4.48 8.00
C HIS A 88 24.77 -5.95 7.93
N LYS A 89 25.38 -6.38 6.84
CA LYS A 89 25.80 -7.76 6.60
C LYS A 89 24.68 -8.77 6.84
N GLU A 90 23.50 -8.49 6.30
CA GLU A 90 22.33 -9.34 6.48
C GLU A 90 21.50 -9.43 5.21
N MET A 91 20.80 -10.54 5.05
CA MET A 91 19.81 -10.71 4.00
C MET A 91 18.48 -10.18 4.49
N ARG A 92 17.78 -9.46 3.62
CA ARG A 92 16.42 -8.98 3.88
C ARG A 92 15.49 -9.52 2.82
N THR A 93 14.45 -10.20 3.26
CA THR A 93 13.39 -10.71 2.39
C THR A 93 12.18 -9.81 2.52
N TYR A 94 11.74 -9.26 1.40
CA TYR A 94 10.55 -8.43 1.33
C TYR A 94 9.45 -9.21 0.65
N ASN A 95 8.35 -9.45 1.35
CA ASN A 95 7.19 -10.13 0.82
C ASN A 95 6.02 -9.15 0.82
N HIS A 96 5.63 -8.74 -0.38
CA HIS A 96 4.51 -7.82 -0.56
C HIS A 96 3.31 -8.57 -1.13
N ARG A 97 2.23 -8.62 -0.37
CA ARG A 97 0.94 -9.08 -0.88
C ARG A 97 0.18 -7.88 -1.39
N LEU A 98 -0.47 -8.05 -2.52
CA LEU A 98 -1.24 -6.97 -3.15
C LEU A 98 -2.72 -7.29 -3.05
N TYR A 99 -3.45 -6.36 -2.43
CA TYR A 99 -4.90 -6.46 -2.30
C TYR A 99 -5.57 -5.29 -2.99
N GLU A 100 -6.55 -5.60 -3.82
CA GLU A 100 -7.46 -4.59 -4.35
C GLU A 100 -8.62 -4.46 -3.38
N VAL A 101 -8.91 -3.24 -2.98
CA VAL A 101 -9.97 -2.95 -2.03
C VAL A 101 -11.03 -2.08 -2.69
N SER A 102 -12.27 -2.52 -2.59
CA SER A 102 -13.43 -1.78 -3.09
C SER A 102 -14.19 -1.21 -1.92
N ILE A 103 -14.56 0.06 -2.04
CA ILE A 103 -15.37 0.74 -1.03
C ILE A 103 -16.65 1.16 -1.71
N SER A 104 -17.78 0.65 -1.20
CA SER A 104 -19.09 0.89 -1.83
C SER A 104 -19.62 2.29 -1.61
N ASN A 105 -19.20 2.96 -0.55
CA ASN A 105 -19.69 4.30 -0.24
C ASN A 105 -18.58 5.12 0.43
N PHE A 106 -17.99 6.03 -0.35
CA PHE A 106 -16.91 6.88 0.16
C PHE A 106 -17.49 8.02 0.99
N PRO A 107 -16.96 8.26 2.20
CA PRO A 107 -17.28 9.46 2.96
C PRO A 107 -16.99 10.73 2.15
N LYS A 108 -17.75 11.77 2.40
CA LYS A 108 -17.62 13.02 1.66
C LYS A 108 -16.19 13.59 1.66
N ILE A 109 -15.50 13.51 2.79
CA ILE A 109 -14.13 14.02 2.92
C ILE A 109 -13.17 13.33 1.95
N MET A 110 -13.40 12.04 1.67
CA MET A 110 -12.54 11.27 0.79
C MET A 110 -12.77 11.56 -0.70
N ARG A 111 -13.80 12.32 -1.04
CA ARG A 111 -14.10 12.67 -2.43
C ARG A 111 -13.36 13.90 -2.94
N ASN A 112 -12.41 14.39 -2.17
CA ASN A 112 -11.52 15.48 -2.56
C ASN A 112 -10.22 14.90 -3.11
N ASP A 113 -9.53 15.63 -3.96
CA ASP A 113 -8.27 15.18 -4.56
C ASP A 113 -7.23 14.81 -3.49
N ASN A 114 -7.26 15.50 -2.37
CA ASN A 114 -6.47 15.15 -1.19
C ASN A 114 -7.24 15.59 0.06
N PHE A 115 -6.91 14.97 1.17
CA PHE A 115 -7.61 15.25 2.43
C PHE A 115 -6.78 14.82 3.62
N MET A 116 -7.06 15.43 4.77
CA MET A 116 -6.49 15.02 6.05
C MET A 116 -7.51 14.17 6.80
N LEU A 117 -7.07 13.07 7.36
CA LEU A 117 -7.94 12.19 8.13
C LEU A 117 -7.13 11.44 9.17
N ASN A 118 -7.54 11.53 10.42
CA ASN A 118 -6.86 10.85 11.54
C ASN A 118 -5.35 11.10 11.57
N GLY A 119 -4.95 12.33 11.30
CA GLY A 119 -3.55 12.74 11.38
C GLY A 119 -2.70 12.41 10.17
N LYS A 120 -3.27 11.84 9.13
CA LYS A 120 -2.56 11.52 7.89
C LYS A 120 -3.09 12.33 6.72
N HIS A 121 -2.19 12.66 5.81
CA HIS A 121 -2.55 13.34 4.57
C HIS A 121 -2.64 12.31 3.44
N TYR A 122 -3.81 12.20 2.84
CA TYR A 122 -4.10 11.24 1.77
C TYR A 122 -4.24 11.97 0.44
N TYR A 123 -3.87 11.27 -0.65
CA TYR A 123 -3.92 11.80 -2.00
C TYR A 123 -4.49 10.75 -2.94
N TRP A 124 -5.35 11.19 -3.87
CA TRP A 124 -5.75 10.35 -4.99
C TRP A 124 -4.80 10.60 -6.14
N MET A 125 -4.13 9.56 -6.61
CA MET A 125 -3.12 9.67 -7.66
C MET A 125 -3.32 8.62 -8.73
N SER A 126 -3.17 9.02 -9.99
CA SER A 126 -3.07 8.08 -11.09
C SER A 126 -1.66 7.46 -11.10
N ILE A 127 -1.49 6.38 -11.83
CA ILE A 127 -0.15 5.80 -12.03
C ILE A 127 0.78 6.82 -12.71
N ASP A 128 0.25 7.59 -13.67
CA ASP A 128 1.05 8.63 -14.33
C ASP A 128 1.49 9.70 -13.34
N ASP A 129 0.65 10.13 -12.43
CA ASP A 129 1.02 11.07 -11.38
C ASP A 129 2.15 10.51 -10.52
N MET A 130 2.07 9.23 -10.16
CA MET A 130 3.09 8.57 -9.36
C MET A 130 4.43 8.52 -10.08
N ARG A 131 4.41 8.25 -11.39
CA ARG A 131 5.62 8.20 -12.22
C ARG A 131 6.28 9.55 -12.43
N LYS A 132 5.58 10.64 -12.13
CA LYS A 132 6.11 12.01 -12.22
C LYS A 132 6.55 12.56 -10.87
N ASP A 133 6.22 11.87 -9.79
CA ASP A 133 6.59 12.31 -8.45
C ASP A 133 8.04 11.95 -8.17
N LYS A 134 8.86 12.95 -7.91
CA LYS A 134 10.32 12.79 -7.74
C LYS A 134 10.68 11.85 -6.59
N GLU A 135 9.96 11.93 -5.49
CA GLU A 135 10.26 11.10 -4.32
C GLU A 135 9.82 9.66 -4.55
N ILE A 136 8.70 9.45 -5.22
CA ILE A 136 8.25 8.12 -5.59
C ILE A 136 9.24 7.47 -6.56
N ILE A 137 9.68 8.19 -7.58
CA ILE A 137 10.66 7.69 -8.56
C ILE A 137 11.92 7.23 -7.84
N LYS A 138 12.38 8.02 -6.88
CA LYS A 138 13.61 7.74 -6.14
C LYS A 138 13.48 6.57 -5.17
N LYS A 139 12.32 6.41 -4.53
CA LYS A 139 12.16 5.54 -3.36
C LYS A 139 11.22 4.37 -3.53
N ASN A 140 10.25 4.44 -4.44
CA ASN A 140 9.14 3.48 -4.46
C ASN A 140 8.62 3.11 -5.85
N LEU A 141 9.35 3.44 -6.89
CA LEU A 141 8.87 3.18 -8.26
C LEU A 141 8.62 1.69 -8.53
N GLU A 142 9.46 0.81 -7.97
CA GLU A 142 9.29 -0.64 -8.14
C GLU A 142 7.91 -1.10 -7.67
N ILE A 143 7.44 -0.55 -6.55
CA ILE A 143 6.14 -0.91 -5.99
C ILE A 143 5.02 -0.38 -6.90
N VAL A 144 5.17 0.84 -7.41
CA VAL A 144 4.19 1.42 -8.34
C VAL A 144 4.06 0.54 -9.58
N GLU A 145 5.16 0.10 -10.16
CA GLU A 145 5.13 -0.75 -11.34
C GLU A 145 4.57 -2.14 -11.03
N PHE A 146 4.86 -2.69 -9.86
CA PHE A 146 4.27 -3.94 -9.42
C PHE A 146 2.74 -3.83 -9.33
N VAL A 147 2.25 -2.77 -8.70
CA VAL A 147 0.81 -2.52 -8.62
C VAL A 147 0.21 -2.38 -10.01
N HIS A 148 0.83 -1.57 -10.86
CA HIS A 148 0.33 -1.31 -12.21
C HIS A 148 0.22 -2.60 -13.04
N SER A 149 1.15 -3.53 -12.87
CA SER A 149 1.15 -4.78 -13.63
C SER A 149 0.07 -5.77 -13.18
N HIS A 150 -0.44 -5.62 -11.96
CA HIS A 150 -1.41 -6.56 -11.37
C HIS A 150 -2.83 -6.02 -11.24
N ILE A 151 -3.00 -4.71 -11.23
CA ILE A 151 -4.32 -4.06 -11.12
C ILE A 151 -4.75 -3.53 -12.47
N LYS A 152 -5.95 -3.90 -12.91
CA LYS A 152 -6.46 -3.50 -14.22
C LYS A 152 -7.72 -2.65 -14.15
#